data_453a8e16f3c0c4be52c1e7563971cd43
#
_entry.id   453a8e16f3c0c4be52c1e7563971cd43
#
_cell.length_a   1.000
_cell.length_b   1.000
_cell.length_c   1.000
_cell.angle_alpha   90.00
_cell.angle_beta   90.00
_cell.angle_gamma   90.00
#
_symmetry.space_group_name_H-M   'P 1'
#
loop_
_entity.id
_entity.type
_entity.pdbx_description
1 polymer ?
#
loop_
_entity_poly.entity_id
_entity_poly.type
_entity_poly.pdbx_seq_one_letter_code
_entity_poly.pdbx_strand_id
1 'polypeptide(L)'
;MQRRLCEMSEAKWSITEAKCLQMSYNKYASQRDAISPLYGNLMLSHSAGMQHPDISIAGISKRFHFASLHYIFSAYLPTHIKFLTEFLRIFFGTTCKSFPYFICPQFWQVIFKIICQNQEKYQVLARYSKNYLPKSRKIWSFGELFTKLFAKTQEKRYLCVYLIDVNDMAQLIGREKEIQELDRCMTSGQSEFVTICGRRRVGKTFLVEQYFEGKYAFSYVGGHKLTNSEQLQNFAWALQKYSGSAYAPKLSSWFEAFHALELLLENSPESRKVVFFDEMPWIDTPKSKFVNALENFWNGWAVRRSDIVFIATGSATSWMSDNLEANQGGLHNRITRMLYINSFTLRETELYLQSRGFSWDRYAIVQTYMILGGVPFYLSLLQPEYGLPANIDRLFFAGGARLRNEFQELYSALFKNADRYLEVVKALFAHKGGMTRNEIIKATAIQGGGLTTVLTNLEKCGFIASFAQFNRAASKSVYRLVDHYTLFYLKFIESDKSKDKQYWTHSIGLPKLNSWQGLTFETVCLSHTDQIKQALHIDGIATEISTWNMPDAQIDLLIKRADRLINVCEIKFSTDKYNITPDYAERVRQRMAAFREASHTRYGLIGTFITTYGVGTGSGSSVCQAEVTIDALFAS
;
A
#
# COMPACT_ATOMS: atom_id res chain seq x y z
N MET A 1 22.71 -40.44 5.05
CA MET A 1 21.90 -39.47 5.79
C MET A 1 20.51 -40.03 6.13
N GLN A 2 19.72 -40.49 5.15
CA GLN A 2 18.43 -41.17 5.39
C GLN A 2 18.51 -42.40 6.32
N ARG A 3 19.54 -43.23 6.23
CA ARG A 3 19.74 -44.38 7.15
C ARG A 3 19.93 -43.95 8.62
N ARG A 4 20.68 -42.87 8.91
CA ARG A 4 20.85 -42.38 10.29
C ARG A 4 19.59 -41.70 10.86
N LEU A 5 18.74 -41.12 10.03
CA LEU A 5 17.44 -40.61 10.45
C LEU A 5 16.45 -41.73 10.77
N CYS A 6 16.53 -42.88 10.11
CA CYS A 6 15.77 -44.09 10.49
C CYS A 6 16.23 -44.65 11.84
N GLU A 7 17.54 -44.73 12.09
CA GLU A 7 18.07 -45.23 13.38
C GLU A 7 17.71 -44.33 14.57
N MET A 8 17.52 -43.01 14.37
CA MET A 8 17.05 -42.10 15.42
C MET A 8 15.52 -42.17 15.65
N SER A 9 14.73 -42.71 14.74
CA SER A 9 13.28 -42.87 14.87
C SER A 9 12.86 -44.05 15.77
N GLU A 10 13.78 -44.93 16.13
CA GLU A 10 13.55 -46.13 16.96
C GLU A 10 13.92 -45.94 18.44
N ALA A 11 14.36 -44.76 18.87
CA ALA A 11 14.65 -44.49 20.27
C ALA A 11 13.35 -44.49 21.10
N LYS A 12 13.13 -45.54 21.87
CA LYS A 12 12.00 -45.68 22.81
C LYS A 12 12.20 -44.79 24.01
N TRP A 13 11.24 -43.90 24.27
CA TRP A 13 11.21 -43.10 25.49
C TRP A 13 10.95 -44.01 26.70
N SER A 14 11.58 -43.72 27.83
CA SER A 14 11.31 -44.46 29.06
C SER A 14 9.88 -44.11 29.57
N ILE A 15 9.24 -45.11 30.22
CA ILE A 15 7.90 -44.98 30.81
C ILE A 15 7.83 -43.80 31.79
N THR A 16 8.95 -43.45 32.41
CA THR A 16 9.08 -42.33 33.35
C THR A 16 8.99 -40.97 32.67
N GLU A 17 9.58 -40.81 31.49
CA GLU A 17 9.55 -39.56 30.72
C GLU A 17 8.17 -39.30 30.12
N ALA A 18 7.49 -40.34 29.66
CA ALA A 18 6.10 -40.26 29.19
C ALA A 18 5.12 -39.90 30.33
N LYS A 19 5.34 -40.44 31.54
CA LYS A 19 4.54 -40.07 32.73
C LYS A 19 4.78 -38.64 33.21
N CYS A 20 6.00 -38.13 33.14
CA CYS A 20 6.30 -36.73 33.45
C CYS A 20 5.60 -35.75 32.49
N LEU A 21 5.57 -36.06 31.22
CA LEU A 21 4.83 -35.28 30.22
C LEU A 21 3.31 -35.33 30.46
N GLN A 22 2.78 -36.48 30.82
CA GLN A 22 1.37 -36.67 31.15
C GLN A 22 0.95 -35.93 32.42
N MET A 23 1.79 -35.96 33.47
CA MET A 23 1.54 -35.21 34.73
C MET A 23 1.59 -33.70 34.53
N SER A 24 2.51 -33.21 33.72
CA SER A 24 2.61 -31.79 33.37
C SER A 24 1.38 -31.34 32.54
N TYR A 25 0.90 -32.16 31.64
CA TYR A 25 -0.30 -31.91 30.86
C TYR A 25 -1.58 -31.87 31.72
N ASN A 26 -1.77 -32.85 32.59
CA ASN A 26 -2.96 -32.94 33.46
C ASN A 26 -3.03 -31.76 34.45
N LYS A 27 -1.86 -31.31 34.95
CA LYS A 27 -1.77 -30.12 35.79
C LYS A 27 -2.14 -28.83 35.05
N TYR A 28 -1.88 -28.78 33.75
CA TYR A 28 -2.22 -27.64 32.92
C TYR A 28 -3.71 -27.65 32.52
N ALA A 29 -4.26 -28.80 32.20
CA ALA A 29 -5.66 -28.96 31.84
C ALA A 29 -6.63 -28.59 33.00
N SER A 30 -6.21 -28.83 34.24
CA SER A 30 -7.01 -28.48 35.44
C SER A 30 -7.03 -26.96 35.76
N GLN A 31 -6.23 -26.17 35.07
CA GLN A 31 -6.08 -24.72 35.37
C GLN A 31 -6.70 -23.78 34.30
N ARG A 32 -7.21 -24.28 33.17
CA ARG A 32 -7.86 -23.46 32.13
C ARG A 32 -8.92 -24.22 31.31
N ASP A 33 -10.14 -23.67 31.28
CA ASP A 33 -11.34 -24.19 30.57
C ASP A 33 -11.36 -23.91 29.04
N ALA A 34 -10.23 -23.68 28.38
CA ALA A 34 -10.19 -23.37 26.95
C ALA A 34 -9.03 -24.06 26.23
N ILE A 35 -9.22 -25.34 25.86
CA ILE A 35 -8.29 -26.06 25.01
C ILE A 35 -8.95 -26.29 23.64
N SER A 36 -8.20 -25.97 22.58
CA SER A 36 -8.59 -26.15 21.18
C SER A 36 -9.02 -27.60 20.87
N PRO A 37 -10.08 -27.85 20.07
CA PRO A 37 -10.59 -29.19 19.70
C PRO A 37 -9.54 -30.11 19.09
N LEU A 38 -8.47 -29.59 18.52
CA LEU A 38 -7.35 -30.36 17.95
C LEU A 38 -6.53 -31.14 18.98
N TYR A 39 -6.47 -30.66 20.23
CA TYR A 39 -5.78 -31.36 21.33
C TYR A 39 -6.64 -32.44 21.96
N GLY A 40 -7.94 -32.26 22.01
CA GLY A 40 -8.89 -33.26 22.51
C GLY A 40 -8.87 -34.55 21.69
N ASN A 41 -8.81 -34.46 20.38
CA ASN A 41 -8.81 -35.62 19.49
C ASN A 41 -7.51 -36.46 19.54
N LEU A 42 -6.41 -35.87 19.94
CA LEU A 42 -5.14 -36.62 20.07
C LEU A 42 -5.09 -37.44 21.37
N MET A 43 -5.82 -37.02 22.42
CA MET A 43 -5.85 -37.67 23.73
C MET A 43 -7.02 -38.65 23.91
N LEU A 44 -8.13 -38.46 23.18
CA LEU A 44 -9.25 -39.40 23.21
C LEU A 44 -8.93 -40.75 22.56
N SER A 45 -7.96 -40.84 21.63
CA SER A 45 -7.48 -42.09 21.06
C SER A 45 -6.65 -42.95 22.03
N HIS A 46 -6.18 -42.38 23.14
CA HIS A 46 -5.37 -43.10 24.15
C HIS A 46 -6.21 -43.67 25.30
N SER A 47 -7.42 -43.19 25.53
CA SER A 47 -8.32 -43.69 26.58
C SER A 47 -9.15 -44.91 26.17
N ALA A 48 -9.11 -45.34 24.91
CA ALA A 48 -9.94 -46.42 24.35
C ALA A 48 -9.17 -47.76 24.18
N GLY A 49 -8.23 -48.10 25.06
CA GLY A 49 -7.76 -49.48 25.23
C GLY A 49 -7.12 -50.18 24.04
N MET A 50 -6.60 -49.46 23.03
CA MET A 50 -5.88 -50.07 21.90
C MET A 50 -4.38 -50.18 22.19
N GLN A 51 -3.80 -51.34 21.83
CA GLN A 51 -2.39 -51.64 21.96
C GLN A 51 -1.49 -50.58 21.32
N HIS A 52 -0.42 -50.22 21.99
CA HIS A 52 0.52 -49.15 21.68
C HIS A 52 0.96 -49.10 20.20
N PRO A 53 0.71 -48.03 19.46
CA PRO A 53 1.52 -47.72 18.27
C PRO A 53 2.76 -46.95 18.72
N ASP A 54 3.93 -47.40 18.29
CA ASP A 54 5.19 -46.69 18.42
C ASP A 54 5.10 -45.30 17.79
N ILE A 55 5.13 -44.24 18.60
CA ILE A 55 5.12 -42.87 18.12
C ILE A 55 6.54 -42.51 17.69
N SER A 56 6.80 -42.51 16.41
CA SER A 56 8.11 -42.10 15.87
C SER A 56 8.26 -40.56 15.88
N ILE A 57 9.46 -40.09 16.21
CA ILE A 57 9.82 -38.64 16.21
C ILE A 57 9.53 -37.98 14.85
N ALA A 58 9.58 -38.74 13.74
CA ALA A 58 9.23 -38.27 12.39
C ALA A 58 7.73 -37.90 12.23
N GLY A 59 6.82 -38.54 12.98
CA GLY A 59 5.38 -38.22 12.98
C GLY A 59 5.07 -36.92 13.73
N ILE A 60 5.85 -36.60 14.75
CA ILE A 60 5.71 -35.37 15.53
C ILE A 60 6.21 -34.15 14.72
N SER A 61 7.34 -34.29 14.02
CA SER A 61 7.96 -33.21 13.23
C SER A 61 7.07 -32.71 12.06
N LYS A 62 6.24 -33.58 11.48
CA LYS A 62 5.38 -33.23 10.33
C LYS A 62 4.05 -32.54 10.70
N ARG A 63 3.65 -32.53 11.98
CA ARG A 63 2.34 -32.01 12.44
C ARG A 63 2.39 -30.79 13.34
N PHE A 64 3.58 -30.35 13.78
CA PHE A 64 3.71 -29.13 14.54
C PHE A 64 3.86 -27.92 13.62
N HIS A 65 2.80 -27.12 13.53
CA HIS A 65 2.89 -25.77 12.94
C HIS A 65 3.68 -24.84 13.88
N PHE A 66 4.52 -23.98 13.33
CA PHE A 66 5.38 -23.01 14.03
C PHE A 66 4.61 -22.13 15.04
N ALA A 67 3.32 -21.87 14.79
CA ALA A 67 2.44 -21.14 15.71
C ALA A 67 2.29 -21.82 17.09
N SER A 68 2.31 -23.16 17.15
CA SER A 68 2.18 -23.91 18.41
C SER A 68 3.44 -23.84 19.26
N LEU A 69 4.61 -23.82 18.64
CA LEU A 69 5.89 -23.61 19.32
C LEU A 69 6.00 -22.19 19.93
N HIS A 70 5.54 -21.17 19.21
CA HIS A 70 5.54 -19.79 19.72
C HIS A 70 4.67 -19.66 20.99
N TYR A 71 3.52 -20.29 21.03
CA TYR A 71 2.60 -20.25 22.17
C TYR A 71 3.16 -21.00 23.40
N ILE A 72 3.81 -22.15 23.18
CA ILE A 72 4.45 -22.95 24.26
C ILE A 72 5.64 -22.16 24.84
N PHE A 73 6.47 -21.53 24.00
CA PHE A 73 7.63 -20.78 24.47
C PHE A 73 7.24 -19.49 25.22
N SER A 74 6.23 -18.77 24.76
CA SER A 74 5.81 -17.52 25.43
C SER A 74 5.12 -17.74 26.78
N ALA A 75 4.44 -18.87 26.97
CA ALA A 75 3.74 -19.18 28.22
C ALA A 75 4.66 -19.72 29.34
N TYR A 76 5.78 -20.36 28.97
CA TYR A 76 6.65 -21.10 29.94
C TYR A 76 7.98 -20.42 30.25
N LEU A 77 8.30 -19.31 29.64
CA LEU A 77 9.62 -18.67 29.78
C LEU A 77 9.98 -18.22 31.22
N PRO A 78 9.06 -17.80 32.09
CA PRO A 78 9.42 -17.38 33.48
C PRO A 78 9.88 -18.52 34.39
N THR A 79 9.46 -19.76 34.13
CA THR A 79 9.66 -20.87 35.05
C THR A 79 10.67 -21.94 34.60
N HIS A 80 11.07 -21.97 33.31
CA HIS A 80 11.82 -23.10 32.73
C HIS A 80 13.04 -22.74 31.88
N ILE A 81 13.83 -21.75 32.30
CA ILE A 81 15.17 -21.49 31.70
C ILE A 81 16.03 -22.77 31.74
N LYS A 82 15.92 -23.59 32.81
CA LYS A 82 16.59 -24.88 32.90
C LYS A 82 16.16 -25.87 31.81
N PHE A 83 14.88 -25.91 31.44
CA PHE A 83 14.37 -26.82 30.42
C PHE A 83 14.86 -26.42 29.02
N LEU A 84 14.86 -25.13 28.71
CA LEU A 84 15.39 -24.62 27.43
C LEU A 84 16.89 -24.87 27.32
N THR A 85 17.63 -24.75 28.41
CA THR A 85 19.07 -25.00 28.46
C THR A 85 19.38 -26.48 28.27
N GLU A 86 18.59 -27.37 28.86
CA GLU A 86 18.76 -28.80 28.74
C GLU A 86 18.30 -29.31 27.36
N PHE A 87 17.23 -28.75 26.80
CA PHE A 87 16.79 -29.02 25.43
C PHE A 87 17.86 -28.61 24.39
N LEU A 88 18.46 -27.43 24.56
CA LEU A 88 19.55 -26.98 23.72
C LEU A 88 20.81 -27.83 23.90
N ARG A 89 21.10 -28.30 25.13
CA ARG A 89 22.22 -29.20 25.40
C ARG A 89 22.03 -30.56 24.76
N ILE A 90 20.84 -31.17 24.82
CA ILE A 90 20.50 -32.45 24.20
C ILE A 90 20.52 -32.33 22.68
N PHE A 91 19.92 -31.28 22.14
CA PHE A 91 19.80 -31.07 20.70
C PHE A 91 21.14 -30.74 20.02
N PHE A 92 21.99 -29.92 20.68
CA PHE A 92 23.30 -29.51 20.14
C PHE A 92 24.46 -30.37 20.60
N GLY A 93 24.36 -31.07 21.72
CA GLY A 93 25.44 -31.91 22.26
C GLY A 93 25.63 -33.22 21.52
N THR A 94 24.61 -33.77 20.88
CA THR A 94 24.63 -35.08 20.20
C THR A 94 24.78 -35.00 18.68
N THR A 95 24.53 -33.84 18.03
CA THR A 95 24.42 -33.76 16.56
C THR A 95 25.42 -32.85 15.86
N CYS A 96 26.33 -32.19 16.58
CA CYS A 96 27.10 -31.07 16.05
C CYS A 96 28.42 -31.38 15.36
N LYS A 97 28.65 -32.60 14.87
CA LYS A 97 29.85 -32.87 14.02
C LYS A 97 29.60 -32.78 12.51
N SER A 98 28.35 -32.63 12.03
CA SER A 98 28.04 -32.80 10.60
C SER A 98 27.03 -31.79 9.99
N PHE A 99 26.59 -30.71 10.65
CA PHE A 99 25.53 -29.84 10.12
C PHE A 99 25.82 -28.33 10.22
N PRO A 100 26.44 -27.69 9.20
CA PRO A 100 26.55 -26.24 9.15
C PRO A 100 25.42 -25.51 8.40
N TYR A 101 24.45 -26.17 7.74
CA TYR A 101 23.63 -25.48 6.72
C TYR A 101 22.10 -25.59 6.84
N PHE A 102 21.54 -26.23 7.87
CA PHE A 102 20.08 -26.40 7.96
C PHE A 102 19.52 -26.13 9.36
N ILE A 103 19.69 -24.90 9.86
CA ILE A 103 18.83 -24.38 10.95
C ILE A 103 17.98 -23.30 10.31
N CYS A 104 16.66 -23.58 10.21
CA CYS A 104 15.67 -22.71 9.59
C CYS A 104 15.80 -21.25 10.13
N PRO A 105 15.93 -20.25 9.28
CA PRO A 105 15.99 -18.84 9.70
C PRO A 105 14.85 -18.43 10.62
N GLN A 106 13.66 -19.01 10.45
CA GLN A 106 12.47 -18.79 11.26
C GLN A 106 12.63 -19.23 12.73
N PHE A 107 13.41 -20.27 13.00
CA PHE A 107 13.71 -20.72 14.38
C PHE A 107 14.53 -19.67 15.14
N TRP A 108 15.51 -19.07 14.48
CA TRP A 108 16.31 -17.99 15.05
C TRP A 108 15.50 -16.70 15.23
N GLN A 109 14.55 -16.42 14.36
CA GLN A 109 13.62 -15.29 14.52
C GLN A 109 12.77 -15.41 15.79
N VAL A 110 12.24 -16.60 16.07
CA VAL A 110 11.44 -16.85 17.28
C VAL A 110 12.30 -16.70 18.54
N ILE A 111 13.50 -17.28 18.56
CA ILE A 111 14.43 -17.15 19.68
C ILE A 111 14.82 -15.68 19.88
N PHE A 112 15.13 -14.96 18.79
CA PHE A 112 15.52 -13.55 18.85
C PHE A 112 14.39 -12.65 19.34
N LYS A 113 13.15 -12.87 18.86
CA LYS A 113 11.96 -12.14 19.30
C LYS A 113 11.68 -12.33 20.80
N ILE A 114 11.83 -13.55 21.29
CA ILE A 114 11.72 -13.89 22.72
C ILE A 114 12.83 -13.21 23.53
N ILE A 115 14.03 -13.15 22.97
CA ILE A 115 15.17 -12.48 23.58
C ILE A 115 14.89 -10.96 23.65
N CYS A 116 14.43 -10.29 22.62
CA CYS A 116 14.15 -8.86 22.61
C CYS A 116 13.03 -8.44 23.58
N GLN A 117 12.06 -9.29 23.84
CA GLN A 117 10.94 -8.99 24.74
C GLN A 117 11.31 -9.06 26.24
N ASN A 118 12.47 -9.64 26.62
CA ASN A 118 12.86 -9.87 28.02
C ASN A 118 14.24 -9.28 28.34
N GLN A 119 14.40 -7.98 28.27
CA GLN A 119 15.71 -7.28 28.37
C GLN A 119 16.50 -7.52 29.66
N GLU A 120 15.90 -7.80 30.80
CA GLU A 120 16.61 -7.97 32.08
C GLU A 120 17.38 -9.31 32.22
N LYS A 121 17.10 -10.32 31.39
CA LYS A 121 17.69 -11.68 31.52
C LYS A 121 18.86 -11.97 30.56
N TYR A 122 19.29 -11.01 29.77
CA TYR A 122 20.37 -11.16 28.77
C TYR A 122 21.74 -11.49 29.32
N GLN A 123 22.09 -10.92 30.47
CA GLN A 123 23.42 -11.13 31.04
C GLN A 123 23.66 -12.60 31.41
N VAL A 124 22.61 -13.33 31.70
CA VAL A 124 22.68 -14.76 32.06
C VAL A 124 22.92 -15.63 30.80
N LEU A 125 22.24 -15.37 29.70
CA LEU A 125 22.42 -16.13 28.45
C LEU A 125 23.78 -15.87 27.78
N ALA A 126 24.29 -14.63 27.83
CA ALA A 126 25.61 -14.30 27.31
C ALA A 126 26.74 -14.95 28.14
N ARG A 127 26.60 -15.13 29.48
CA ARG A 127 27.53 -15.91 30.31
C ARG A 127 27.48 -17.40 29.99
N TYR A 128 26.28 -17.94 29.71
CA TYR A 128 26.12 -19.37 29.38
C TYR A 128 26.70 -19.73 28.03
N SER A 129 26.53 -18.89 27.01
CA SER A 129 27.07 -19.13 25.67
C SER A 129 28.60 -19.18 25.64
N LYS A 130 29.25 -18.42 26.53
CA LYS A 130 30.72 -18.38 26.62
C LYS A 130 31.33 -19.69 27.17
N ASN A 131 30.58 -20.46 27.94
CA ASN A 131 31.13 -21.61 28.65
C ASN A 131 30.78 -22.98 28.02
N TYR A 132 29.82 -23.05 27.09
CA TYR A 132 29.27 -24.32 26.62
C TYR A 132 29.21 -24.52 25.09
N LEU A 133 29.71 -23.60 24.27
CA LEU A 133 29.78 -23.79 22.82
C LEU A 133 31.10 -24.44 22.38
N PRO A 134 31.07 -25.50 21.55
CA PRO A 134 32.28 -26.18 21.11
C PRO A 134 33.11 -25.31 20.16
N LYS A 135 34.44 -25.41 20.31
CA LYS A 135 35.47 -24.65 19.54
C LYS A 135 35.59 -25.14 18.10
N SER A 136 34.60 -24.84 17.22
CA SER A 136 34.76 -25.00 15.77
C SER A 136 34.96 -23.63 15.09
N ARG A 137 35.99 -23.53 14.24
CA ARG A 137 36.45 -22.23 13.65
C ARG A 137 35.36 -21.39 12.96
N LYS A 138 34.31 -22.00 12.42
CA LYS A 138 33.22 -21.28 11.71
C LYS A 138 32.12 -20.75 12.65
N ILE A 139 31.91 -21.39 13.76
CA ILE A 139 30.93 -20.96 14.78
C ILE A 139 31.53 -19.83 15.64
N TRP A 140 32.83 -19.82 15.84
CA TRP A 140 33.55 -18.76 16.56
C TRP A 140 33.50 -17.41 15.83
N SER A 141 33.62 -17.41 14.48
CA SER A 141 33.54 -16.16 13.73
C SER A 141 32.16 -15.47 13.86
N PHE A 142 31.09 -16.25 13.99
CA PHE A 142 29.74 -15.73 14.20
C PHE A 142 29.49 -15.28 15.65
N GLY A 143 29.94 -16.08 16.62
CA GLY A 143 29.89 -15.74 18.04
C GLY A 143 30.77 -14.54 18.40
N GLU A 144 31.96 -14.41 17.81
CA GLU A 144 32.85 -13.26 17.97
C GLU A 144 32.31 -12.01 17.29
N LEU A 145 31.71 -12.15 16.11
CA LEU A 145 31.02 -11.05 15.41
C LEU A 145 29.82 -10.57 16.22
N PHE A 146 29.06 -11.50 16.76
CA PHE A 146 27.90 -11.22 17.63
C PHE A 146 28.32 -10.54 18.94
N THR A 147 29.40 -11.02 19.58
CA THR A 147 29.91 -10.42 20.84
C THR A 147 30.59 -9.06 20.58
N LYS A 148 31.30 -8.91 19.47
CA LYS A 148 31.93 -7.62 19.07
C LYS A 148 30.88 -6.59 18.63
N LEU A 149 29.81 -7.00 17.93
CA LEU A 149 28.67 -6.13 17.61
C LEU A 149 27.92 -5.70 18.90
N PHE A 150 27.69 -6.61 19.82
CA PHE A 150 27.01 -6.31 21.10
C PHE A 150 27.86 -5.48 22.07
N ALA A 151 29.16 -5.68 22.11
CA ALA A 151 30.06 -4.93 23.00
C ALA A 151 30.38 -3.49 22.49
N LYS A 152 30.28 -3.24 21.19
CA LYS A 152 30.56 -1.93 20.60
C LYS A 152 29.37 -0.97 20.56
N THR A 153 28.15 -1.43 20.78
CA THR A 153 26.95 -0.59 20.68
C THR A 153 26.41 -0.22 22.04
N GLN A 154 26.87 0.91 22.59
CA GLN A 154 26.10 1.65 23.63
C GLN A 154 24.76 2.20 23.03
N GLU A 155 24.57 2.18 21.73
CA GLU A 155 23.34 2.58 21.04
C GLU A 155 22.48 1.34 20.69
N LYS A 156 21.91 0.75 21.74
CA LYS A 156 21.03 -0.44 21.66
C LYS A 156 19.77 -0.27 20.78
N ARG A 157 19.41 0.94 20.41
CA ARG A 157 18.23 1.25 19.58
C ARG A 157 18.43 0.96 18.09
N TYR A 158 19.62 1.22 17.54
CA TYR A 158 19.84 1.12 16.10
C TYR A 158 19.92 -0.31 15.57
N LEU A 159 20.41 -1.26 16.34
CA LEU A 159 20.54 -2.65 15.88
C LEU A 159 19.18 -3.38 15.85
N CYS A 160 18.28 -3.10 16.79
CA CYS A 160 16.90 -3.60 16.73
C CYS A 160 16.14 -3.02 15.51
N VAL A 161 16.31 -1.73 15.23
CA VAL A 161 15.69 -1.07 14.07
C VAL A 161 16.27 -1.63 12.76
N TYR A 162 17.59 -1.87 12.68
CA TYR A 162 18.21 -2.39 11.46
C TYR A 162 17.85 -3.86 11.17
N LEU A 163 17.65 -4.69 12.20
CA LEU A 163 17.24 -6.10 12.03
C LEU A 163 15.73 -6.25 11.85
N ILE A 164 14.94 -5.28 12.31
CA ILE A 164 13.50 -5.19 12.01
C ILE A 164 13.31 -4.73 10.55
N ASP A 165 14.12 -3.78 10.06
CA ASP A 165 14.08 -3.30 8.67
C ASP A 165 14.49 -4.36 7.62
N VAL A 166 15.31 -5.35 7.99
CA VAL A 166 15.71 -6.42 7.05
C VAL A 166 14.66 -7.54 6.95
N ASN A 167 13.73 -7.63 7.91
CA ASN A 167 12.66 -8.66 7.92
C ASN A 167 11.24 -8.11 7.75
N ASP A 168 11.06 -6.81 7.74
CA ASP A 168 9.85 -6.16 7.25
C ASP A 168 9.96 -6.05 5.71
N MET A 169 9.92 -7.17 5.02
CA MET A 169 9.48 -7.17 3.63
C MET A 169 8.08 -6.57 3.68
N ALA A 170 7.99 -5.29 3.36
CA ALA A 170 6.78 -4.52 3.50
C ALA A 170 5.66 -5.27 2.77
N GLN A 171 4.76 -5.84 3.54
CA GLN A 171 3.66 -6.64 3.01
C GLN A 171 2.89 -5.78 2.01
N LEU A 172 2.60 -6.33 0.85
CA LEU A 172 1.75 -5.68 -0.14
C LEU A 172 0.35 -5.54 0.47
N ILE A 173 -0.03 -4.31 0.77
CA ILE A 173 -1.33 -3.98 1.38
C ILE A 173 -2.27 -3.48 0.28
N GLY A 174 -3.49 -4.02 0.26
CA GLY A 174 -4.45 -3.71 -0.79
C GLY A 174 -4.01 -4.26 -2.15
N ARG A 175 -4.48 -3.63 -3.21
CA ARG A 175 -4.12 -3.98 -4.59
C ARG A 175 -4.65 -5.34 -5.05
N GLU A 176 -5.69 -5.86 -4.42
CA GLU A 176 -6.27 -7.17 -4.74
C GLU A 176 -6.69 -7.26 -6.21
N LYS A 177 -7.22 -6.16 -6.77
CA LYS A 177 -7.63 -6.09 -8.18
C LYS A 177 -6.43 -6.15 -9.12
N GLU A 178 -5.39 -5.40 -8.81
CA GLU A 178 -4.16 -5.36 -9.60
C GLU A 178 -3.41 -6.70 -9.52
N ILE A 179 -3.36 -7.33 -8.34
CA ILE A 179 -2.79 -8.66 -8.16
C ILE A 179 -3.54 -9.69 -9.00
N GLN A 180 -4.88 -9.69 -8.96
CA GLN A 180 -5.70 -10.61 -9.78
C GLN A 180 -5.44 -10.44 -11.29
N GLU A 181 -5.26 -9.21 -11.77
CA GLU A 181 -4.91 -8.98 -13.18
C GLU A 181 -3.50 -9.49 -13.51
N LEU A 182 -2.52 -9.32 -12.61
CA LEU A 182 -1.20 -9.90 -12.80
C LEU A 182 -1.24 -11.43 -12.79
N ASP A 183 -2.01 -12.07 -11.90
CA ASP A 183 -2.24 -13.53 -11.88
C ASP A 183 -2.82 -14.02 -13.20
N ARG A 184 -3.80 -13.31 -13.75
CA ARG A 184 -4.36 -13.61 -15.07
C ARG A 184 -3.31 -13.52 -16.19
N CYS A 185 -2.44 -12.50 -16.15
CA CYS A 185 -1.35 -12.37 -17.12
C CYS A 185 -0.34 -13.52 -16.98
N MET A 186 -0.04 -13.96 -15.78
CA MET A 186 0.89 -15.08 -15.55
C MET A 186 0.35 -16.42 -16.03
N THR A 187 -0.98 -16.59 -16.07
CA THR A 187 -1.65 -17.85 -16.42
C THR A 187 -2.31 -17.85 -17.81
N SER A 188 -2.28 -16.74 -18.56
CA SER A 188 -3.04 -16.57 -19.80
C SER A 188 -2.62 -17.48 -20.96
N GLY A 189 -1.42 -18.07 -20.92
CA GLY A 189 -0.88 -18.91 -22.01
C GLY A 189 -0.54 -18.16 -23.30
N GLN A 190 -0.52 -16.84 -23.27
CA GLN A 190 -0.10 -15.95 -24.37
C GLN A 190 0.87 -14.89 -23.87
N SER A 191 1.61 -14.24 -24.77
CA SER A 191 2.44 -13.10 -24.36
C SER A 191 1.57 -11.92 -23.96
N GLU A 192 1.90 -11.30 -22.83
CA GLU A 192 1.16 -10.18 -22.23
C GLU A 192 2.02 -8.93 -22.20
N PHE A 193 1.44 -7.80 -22.66
CA PHE A 193 2.02 -6.47 -22.51
C PHE A 193 1.22 -5.69 -21.48
N VAL A 194 1.74 -5.61 -20.28
CA VAL A 194 1.10 -4.96 -19.14
C VAL A 194 1.71 -3.57 -18.94
N THR A 195 0.88 -2.55 -18.90
CA THR A 195 1.32 -1.20 -18.50
C THR A 195 0.75 -0.84 -17.15
N ILE A 196 1.60 -0.29 -16.28
CA ILE A 196 1.22 0.11 -14.92
C ILE A 196 1.47 1.62 -14.79
N CYS A 197 0.38 2.37 -14.81
CA CYS A 197 0.35 3.82 -14.80
C CYS A 197 -0.15 4.36 -13.44
N GLY A 198 0.13 5.60 -13.15
CA GLY A 198 -0.34 6.29 -11.96
C GLY A 198 0.63 7.39 -11.53
N ARG A 199 0.16 8.26 -10.64
CA ARG A 199 0.99 9.35 -10.14
C ARG A 199 2.28 8.83 -9.48
N ARG A 200 3.25 9.72 -9.32
CA ARG A 200 4.47 9.41 -8.56
C ARG A 200 4.13 9.08 -7.11
N ARG A 201 4.84 8.14 -6.50
CA ARG A 201 4.77 7.76 -5.07
C ARG A 201 3.56 6.90 -4.64
N VAL A 202 2.79 6.39 -5.59
CA VAL A 202 1.65 5.47 -5.30
C VAL A 202 2.03 3.99 -5.20
N GLY A 203 3.31 3.64 -5.42
CA GLY A 203 3.81 2.27 -5.23
C GLY A 203 3.76 1.39 -6.49
N LYS A 204 3.87 1.95 -7.71
CA LYS A 204 3.91 1.15 -8.96
C LYS A 204 5.05 0.13 -8.97
N THR A 205 6.28 0.62 -8.84
CA THR A 205 7.50 -0.21 -8.77
C THR A 205 7.41 -1.21 -7.62
N PHE A 206 6.95 -0.76 -6.45
CA PHE A 206 6.78 -1.60 -5.26
C PHE A 206 5.80 -2.76 -5.51
N LEU A 207 4.67 -2.53 -6.17
CA LEU A 207 3.72 -3.58 -6.56
C LEU A 207 4.40 -4.67 -7.39
N VAL A 208 5.14 -4.27 -8.44
CA VAL A 208 5.84 -5.21 -9.32
C VAL A 208 6.93 -5.97 -8.57
N GLU A 209 7.76 -5.27 -7.79
CA GLU A 209 8.86 -5.88 -7.02
C GLU A 209 8.35 -6.88 -5.98
N GLN A 210 7.26 -6.55 -5.28
CA GLN A 210 6.69 -7.44 -4.27
C GLN A 210 5.96 -8.63 -4.90
N TYR A 211 5.20 -8.41 -5.97
CA TYR A 211 4.47 -9.49 -6.64
C TYR A 211 5.41 -10.53 -7.26
N PHE A 212 6.47 -10.09 -7.93
CA PHE A 212 7.44 -10.98 -8.57
C PHE A 212 8.62 -11.37 -7.67
N GLU A 213 8.70 -10.86 -6.43
CA GLU A 213 9.82 -11.11 -5.50
C GLU A 213 11.20 -10.82 -6.12
N GLY A 214 11.28 -9.86 -7.04
CA GLY A 214 12.49 -9.54 -7.79
C GLY A 214 12.92 -10.62 -8.79
N LYS A 215 12.09 -11.63 -9.07
CA LYS A 215 12.38 -12.72 -10.02
C LYS A 215 11.98 -12.29 -11.43
N TYR A 216 12.96 -11.79 -12.18
CA TYR A 216 12.79 -11.34 -13.56
C TYR A 216 13.74 -12.08 -14.48
N ALA A 217 13.29 -12.43 -15.70
CA ALA A 217 14.16 -12.82 -16.78
C ALA A 217 15.01 -11.64 -17.27
N PHE A 218 14.46 -10.41 -17.16
CA PHE A 218 15.17 -9.16 -17.39
C PHE A 218 14.48 -8.00 -16.69
N SER A 219 15.24 -7.07 -16.13
CA SER A 219 14.73 -5.81 -15.57
C SER A 219 15.63 -4.63 -15.89
N TYR A 220 15.02 -3.51 -16.27
CA TYR A 220 15.70 -2.26 -16.59
C TYR A 220 14.94 -1.05 -16.05
N VAL A 221 15.65 -0.10 -15.45
CA VAL A 221 15.09 1.14 -14.92
C VAL A 221 15.56 2.31 -15.78
N GLY A 222 14.63 3.07 -16.32
CA GLY A 222 14.92 4.29 -17.08
C GLY A 222 15.60 5.36 -16.21
N GLY A 223 16.67 5.94 -16.70
CA GLY A 223 17.40 6.98 -16.00
C GLY A 223 16.84 8.38 -16.28
N HIS A 224 16.53 9.14 -15.21
CA HIS A 224 16.04 10.52 -15.36
C HIS A 224 17.11 11.46 -15.90
N LYS A 225 16.78 12.23 -16.94
CA LYS A 225 17.70 13.21 -17.58
C LYS A 225 18.97 12.62 -18.21
N LEU A 226 19.01 11.33 -18.47
CA LEU A 226 20.13 10.72 -19.19
C LEU A 226 19.98 10.95 -20.70
N THR A 227 21.12 10.98 -21.38
CA THR A 227 21.20 10.98 -22.84
C THR A 227 20.87 9.59 -23.40
N ASN A 228 20.56 9.48 -24.69
CA ASN A 228 20.34 8.20 -25.34
C ASN A 228 21.53 7.24 -25.19
N SER A 229 22.76 7.75 -25.30
CA SER A 229 23.97 6.93 -25.13
C SER A 229 24.12 6.37 -23.71
N GLU A 230 23.82 7.18 -22.69
CA GLU A 230 23.86 6.74 -21.30
C GLU A 230 22.75 5.72 -21.00
N GLN A 231 21.55 5.90 -21.56
CA GLN A 231 20.48 4.89 -21.45
C GLN A 231 20.89 3.55 -22.08
N LEU A 232 21.44 3.56 -23.29
CA LEU A 232 21.94 2.35 -23.97
C LEU A 232 23.07 1.68 -23.21
N GLN A 233 23.98 2.47 -22.62
CA GLN A 233 25.06 1.94 -21.79
C GLN A 233 24.52 1.24 -20.54
N ASN A 234 23.56 1.85 -19.83
CA ASN A 234 22.91 1.25 -18.66
C ASN A 234 22.13 -0.01 -19.04
N PHE A 235 21.49 -0.01 -20.20
CA PHE A 235 20.80 -1.18 -20.73
C PHE A 235 21.78 -2.32 -21.05
N ALA A 236 22.93 -2.02 -21.61
CA ALA A 236 23.99 -2.99 -21.89
C ALA A 236 24.52 -3.62 -20.59
N TRP A 237 24.67 -2.85 -19.52
CA TRP A 237 25.02 -3.39 -18.20
C TRP A 237 23.94 -4.27 -17.59
N ALA A 238 22.66 -3.92 -17.80
CA ALA A 238 21.55 -4.79 -17.39
C ALA A 238 21.59 -6.11 -18.17
N LEU A 239 21.78 -6.10 -19.49
CA LEU A 239 21.96 -7.32 -20.28
C LEU A 239 23.13 -8.18 -19.79
N GLN A 240 24.26 -7.57 -19.49
CA GLN A 240 25.42 -8.26 -18.91
C GLN A 240 25.06 -8.95 -17.58
N LYS A 241 24.37 -8.24 -16.70
CA LYS A 241 23.95 -8.76 -15.39
C LYS A 241 23.06 -10.00 -15.52
N TYR A 242 22.06 -9.95 -16.40
CA TYR A 242 21.10 -11.03 -16.56
C TYR A 242 21.61 -12.21 -17.42
N SER A 243 22.53 -11.96 -18.36
CA SER A 243 23.17 -13.02 -19.15
C SER A 243 24.31 -13.72 -18.42
N GLY A 244 24.83 -13.14 -17.32
CA GLY A 244 26.06 -13.62 -16.67
C GLY A 244 27.32 -13.47 -17.52
N SER A 245 27.26 -12.72 -18.63
CA SER A 245 28.40 -12.49 -19.54
C SER A 245 29.51 -11.71 -18.85
N ALA A 246 30.77 -12.00 -19.19
CA ALA A 246 31.91 -11.27 -18.68
C ALA A 246 31.96 -9.81 -19.19
N TYR A 247 31.35 -9.54 -20.34
CA TYR A 247 31.39 -8.23 -20.99
C TYR A 247 30.00 -7.74 -21.35
N ALA A 248 29.77 -6.43 -21.22
CA ALA A 248 28.56 -5.78 -21.69
C ALA A 248 28.60 -5.65 -23.22
N PRO A 249 27.48 -5.90 -23.94
CA PRO A 249 27.43 -5.69 -25.37
C PRO A 249 27.59 -4.19 -25.71
N LYS A 250 28.21 -3.89 -26.86
CA LYS A 250 28.23 -2.54 -27.42
C LYS A 250 26.92 -2.31 -28.16
N LEU A 251 26.15 -1.32 -27.72
CA LEU A 251 24.86 -0.98 -28.31
C LEU A 251 24.92 0.42 -28.91
N SER A 252 24.55 0.57 -30.19
CA SER A 252 24.48 1.85 -30.88
C SER A 252 23.04 2.36 -31.08
N SER A 253 22.06 1.46 -30.94
CA SER A 253 20.64 1.74 -31.15
C SER A 253 19.74 0.90 -30.26
N TRP A 254 18.50 1.33 -30.07
CA TRP A 254 17.49 0.54 -29.37
C TRP A 254 17.08 -0.71 -30.15
N PHE A 255 17.22 -0.75 -31.48
CA PHE A 255 16.99 -1.96 -32.27
C PHE A 255 18.00 -3.06 -31.90
N GLU A 256 19.30 -2.69 -31.79
CA GLU A 256 20.32 -3.64 -31.32
C GLU A 256 20.09 -4.04 -29.85
N ALA A 257 19.64 -3.11 -29.01
CA ALA A 257 19.34 -3.37 -27.61
C ALA A 257 18.20 -4.40 -27.47
N PHE A 258 17.11 -4.25 -28.19
CA PHE A 258 16.02 -5.21 -28.15
C PHE A 258 16.37 -6.54 -28.81
N HIS A 259 17.17 -6.55 -29.88
CA HIS A 259 17.66 -7.82 -30.43
C HIS A 259 18.55 -8.57 -29.45
N ALA A 260 19.43 -7.90 -28.72
CA ALA A 260 20.21 -8.53 -27.66
C ALA A 260 19.33 -9.04 -26.49
N LEU A 261 18.22 -8.36 -26.20
CA LEU A 261 17.22 -8.83 -25.23
C LEU A 261 16.49 -10.08 -25.74
N GLU A 262 16.12 -10.17 -27.02
CA GLU A 262 15.53 -11.38 -27.62
C GLU A 262 16.45 -12.59 -27.40
N LEU A 263 17.72 -12.46 -27.75
CA LEU A 263 18.72 -13.54 -27.55
C LEU A 263 18.87 -13.93 -26.09
N LEU A 264 18.84 -12.97 -25.16
CA LEU A 264 18.86 -13.25 -23.71
C LEU A 264 17.64 -14.07 -23.29
N LEU A 265 16.44 -13.66 -23.72
CA LEU A 265 15.19 -14.32 -23.36
C LEU A 265 15.04 -15.70 -24.01
N GLU A 266 15.58 -15.93 -25.21
CA GLU A 266 15.59 -17.25 -25.85
C GLU A 266 16.43 -18.27 -25.07
N ASN A 267 17.52 -17.81 -24.45
CA ASN A 267 18.40 -18.64 -23.62
C ASN A 267 17.96 -18.72 -22.15
N SER A 268 16.91 -18.02 -21.73
CA SER A 268 16.38 -18.04 -20.39
C SER A 268 15.63 -19.36 -20.10
N PRO A 269 15.88 -20.04 -18.97
CA PRO A 269 15.28 -21.35 -18.65
C PRO A 269 13.83 -21.24 -18.12
N GLU A 270 13.36 -20.04 -17.79
CA GLU A 270 12.04 -19.85 -17.22
C GLU A 270 10.94 -20.19 -18.23
N SER A 271 9.91 -20.90 -17.78
CA SER A 271 8.72 -21.22 -18.60
C SER A 271 7.87 -19.98 -18.87
N ARG A 272 7.88 -19.00 -17.97
CA ARG A 272 7.23 -17.70 -18.10
C ARG A 272 8.25 -16.60 -17.80
N LYS A 273 8.58 -15.81 -18.80
CA LYS A 273 9.68 -14.84 -18.77
C LYS A 273 9.12 -13.44 -18.47
N VAL A 274 9.38 -12.95 -17.28
CA VAL A 274 8.98 -11.62 -16.86
C VAL A 274 10.05 -10.62 -17.26
N VAL A 275 9.67 -9.64 -18.08
CA VAL A 275 10.51 -8.54 -18.54
C VAL A 275 9.97 -7.25 -17.93
N PHE A 276 10.73 -6.60 -17.07
CA PHE A 276 10.29 -5.42 -16.36
C PHE A 276 11.04 -4.16 -16.78
N PHE A 277 10.32 -3.17 -17.32
CA PHE A 277 10.81 -1.84 -17.63
C PHE A 277 10.21 -0.81 -16.68
N ASP A 278 11.00 -0.34 -15.72
CA ASP A 278 10.56 0.68 -14.76
C ASP A 278 10.86 2.09 -15.30
N GLU A 279 9.95 3.03 -15.03
CA GLU A 279 10.01 4.43 -15.49
C GLU A 279 10.29 4.54 -17.00
N MET A 280 9.56 3.77 -17.82
CA MET A 280 9.71 3.71 -19.28
C MET A 280 9.71 5.08 -19.97
N PRO A 281 8.90 6.09 -19.58
CA PRO A 281 8.93 7.41 -20.18
C PRO A 281 10.30 8.10 -20.15
N TRP A 282 11.19 7.75 -19.23
CA TRP A 282 12.53 8.34 -19.15
C TRP A 282 13.52 7.71 -20.12
N ILE A 283 13.20 6.51 -20.63
CA ILE A 283 14.02 5.81 -21.64
C ILE A 283 13.88 6.47 -23.00
N ASP A 284 12.67 6.95 -23.33
CA ASP A 284 12.37 7.58 -24.61
C ASP A 284 12.95 9.01 -24.67
N THR A 285 14.22 9.10 -25.04
CA THR A 285 14.89 10.38 -25.22
C THR A 285 14.64 10.93 -26.65
N PRO A 286 14.75 12.25 -26.89
CA PRO A 286 14.54 12.83 -28.20
C PRO A 286 15.39 12.16 -29.28
N LYS A 287 14.76 11.74 -30.39
CA LYS A 287 15.38 11.07 -31.55
C LYS A 287 15.96 9.67 -31.27
N SER A 288 15.69 9.07 -30.11
CA SER A 288 16.19 7.74 -29.74
C SER A 288 15.61 6.61 -30.60
N LYS A 289 14.41 6.81 -31.16
CA LYS A 289 13.61 5.78 -31.83
C LYS A 289 13.27 4.59 -30.90
N PHE A 290 13.23 4.83 -29.58
CA PHE A 290 12.94 3.80 -28.58
C PHE A 290 11.57 3.15 -28.82
N VAL A 291 10.52 3.96 -29.01
CA VAL A 291 9.16 3.46 -29.24
C VAL A 291 9.09 2.59 -30.51
N ASN A 292 9.77 3.01 -31.61
CA ASN A 292 9.82 2.22 -32.83
C ASN A 292 10.55 0.87 -32.66
N ALA A 293 11.62 0.86 -31.88
CA ALA A 293 12.35 -0.37 -31.57
C ALA A 293 11.54 -1.31 -30.67
N LEU A 294 10.83 -0.77 -29.66
CA LEU A 294 9.90 -1.52 -28.84
C LEU A 294 8.74 -2.11 -29.67
N GLU A 295 8.20 -1.33 -30.59
CA GLU A 295 7.18 -1.78 -31.55
C GLU A 295 7.67 -2.97 -32.39
N ASN A 296 8.90 -2.86 -32.94
CA ASN A 296 9.52 -3.93 -33.72
C ASN A 296 9.73 -5.20 -32.86
N PHE A 297 10.27 -5.06 -31.66
CA PHE A 297 10.44 -6.16 -30.70
C PHE A 297 9.12 -6.85 -30.40
N TRP A 298 8.09 -6.08 -30.06
CA TRP A 298 6.79 -6.65 -29.69
C TRP A 298 6.11 -7.34 -30.87
N ASN A 299 5.93 -6.64 -31.99
CA ASN A 299 5.20 -7.14 -33.15
C ASN A 299 5.99 -8.19 -33.95
N GLY A 300 7.31 -8.04 -34.01
CA GLY A 300 8.18 -8.94 -34.75
C GLY A 300 8.42 -10.27 -34.06
N TRP A 301 8.56 -10.23 -32.73
CA TRP A 301 9.02 -11.37 -31.95
C TRP A 301 8.11 -11.72 -30.76
N ALA A 302 7.92 -10.82 -29.79
CA ALA A 302 7.31 -11.14 -28.50
C ALA A 302 5.86 -11.61 -28.60
N VAL A 303 5.01 -10.97 -29.41
CA VAL A 303 3.59 -11.31 -29.56
C VAL A 303 3.34 -12.70 -30.15
N ARG A 304 4.32 -13.26 -30.86
CA ARG A 304 4.23 -14.60 -31.47
C ARG A 304 4.57 -15.71 -30.51
N ARG A 305 5.05 -15.35 -29.33
CA ARG A 305 5.40 -16.28 -28.25
C ARG A 305 4.23 -16.43 -27.29
N SER A 306 4.33 -17.39 -26.39
CA SER A 306 3.34 -17.62 -25.32
C SER A 306 3.91 -17.45 -23.92
N ASP A 307 5.20 -17.12 -23.83
CA ASP A 307 5.97 -17.17 -22.58
C ASP A 307 6.45 -15.80 -22.08
N ILE A 308 6.17 -14.70 -22.77
CA ILE A 308 6.62 -13.36 -22.39
C ILE A 308 5.54 -12.61 -21.58
N VAL A 309 5.93 -12.06 -20.43
CA VAL A 309 5.16 -11.05 -19.70
C VAL A 309 5.98 -9.78 -19.62
N PHE A 310 5.68 -8.84 -20.50
CA PHE A 310 6.35 -7.56 -20.59
C PHE A 310 5.60 -6.54 -19.74
N ILE A 311 6.25 -6.00 -18.70
CA ILE A 311 5.68 -5.04 -17.77
C ILE A 311 6.41 -3.72 -17.91
N ALA A 312 5.64 -2.66 -18.14
CA ALA A 312 6.15 -1.31 -18.25
C ALA A 312 5.49 -0.41 -17.18
N THR A 313 6.29 0.26 -16.36
CA THR A 313 5.76 1.30 -15.46
C THR A 313 6.10 2.68 -15.95
N GLY A 314 5.27 3.65 -15.56
CA GLY A 314 5.57 5.06 -15.82
C GLY A 314 4.79 6.00 -14.92
N SER A 315 5.48 7.03 -14.41
CA SER A 315 4.86 8.12 -13.65
C SER A 315 4.25 9.19 -14.55
N ALA A 316 4.72 9.32 -15.78
CA ALA A 316 4.21 10.26 -16.77
C ALA A 316 3.03 9.63 -17.52
N THR A 317 1.85 9.69 -16.93
CA THR A 317 0.63 9.08 -17.48
C THR A 317 0.30 9.54 -18.89
N SER A 318 0.60 10.81 -19.23
CA SER A 318 0.43 11.34 -20.59
C SER A 318 1.31 10.61 -21.61
N TRP A 319 2.60 10.43 -21.31
CA TRP A 319 3.51 9.71 -22.22
C TRP A 319 3.03 8.27 -22.44
N MET A 320 2.65 7.57 -21.39
CA MET A 320 2.14 6.20 -21.46
C MET A 320 0.88 6.11 -22.32
N SER A 321 -0.06 7.05 -22.10
CA SER A 321 -1.29 7.12 -22.89
C SER A 321 -1.02 7.48 -24.35
N ASP A 322 -0.19 8.49 -24.61
CA ASP A 322 0.01 9.03 -25.97
C ASP A 322 0.85 8.08 -26.83
N ASN A 323 1.86 7.41 -26.25
CA ASN A 323 2.79 6.57 -26.99
C ASN A 323 2.45 5.09 -26.95
N LEU A 324 1.67 4.63 -25.99
CA LEU A 324 1.31 3.22 -25.86
C LEU A 324 -0.18 2.98 -26.12
N GLU A 325 -1.10 3.73 -25.47
CA GLU A 325 -2.54 3.50 -25.56
C GLU A 325 -3.14 4.15 -26.82
N ALA A 326 -2.91 5.46 -27.01
CA ALA A 326 -3.45 6.25 -28.11
C ALA A 326 -2.55 6.26 -29.36
N ASN A 327 -1.46 5.48 -29.33
CA ASN A 327 -0.53 5.38 -30.44
C ASN A 327 -1.26 4.87 -31.70
N GLN A 328 -1.28 5.68 -32.74
CA GLN A 328 -1.82 5.28 -34.06
C GLN A 328 -0.83 4.39 -34.86
N GLY A 329 0.35 4.08 -34.28
CA GLY A 329 1.37 3.20 -34.86
C GLY A 329 1.15 1.72 -34.51
N GLY A 330 2.20 0.93 -34.59
CA GLY A 330 2.16 -0.52 -34.45
C GLY A 330 1.96 -1.05 -33.05
N LEU A 331 1.99 -0.20 -32.00
CA LEU A 331 1.62 -0.59 -30.64
C LEU A 331 0.12 -0.42 -30.36
N HIS A 332 -0.66 0.10 -31.32
CA HIS A 332 -2.10 0.23 -31.18
C HIS A 332 -2.75 -1.15 -30.91
N ASN A 333 -3.59 -1.24 -29.89
CA ASN A 333 -4.23 -2.49 -29.43
C ASN A 333 -3.25 -3.65 -29.07
N ARG A 334 -1.98 -3.35 -28.77
CA ARG A 334 -0.99 -4.36 -28.37
C ARG A 334 -0.82 -4.46 -26.85
N ILE A 335 -1.21 -3.44 -26.12
CA ILE A 335 -1.27 -3.50 -24.66
C ILE A 335 -2.45 -4.40 -24.29
N THR A 336 -2.14 -5.51 -23.61
CA THR A 336 -3.15 -6.49 -23.23
C THR A 336 -3.82 -6.10 -21.90
N ARG A 337 -3.11 -5.38 -21.02
CA ARG A 337 -3.64 -4.87 -19.75
C ARG A 337 -3.05 -3.50 -19.44
N MET A 338 -3.92 -2.58 -19.01
CA MET A 338 -3.51 -1.30 -18.46
C MET A 338 -4.03 -1.15 -17.03
N LEU A 339 -3.11 -1.09 -16.07
CA LEU A 339 -3.41 -0.94 -14.65
C LEU A 339 -3.14 0.51 -14.23
N TYR A 340 -4.17 1.17 -13.71
CA TYR A 340 -4.06 2.51 -13.14
C TYR A 340 -3.99 2.43 -11.63
N ILE A 341 -2.79 2.69 -11.08
CA ILE A 341 -2.55 2.63 -9.63
C ILE A 341 -2.91 3.97 -9.01
N ASN A 342 -3.97 3.97 -8.24
CA ASN A 342 -4.42 5.13 -7.47
C ASN A 342 -3.76 5.18 -6.08
N SER A 343 -3.93 6.30 -5.37
CA SER A 343 -3.66 6.36 -3.93
C SER A 343 -4.53 5.35 -3.18
N PHE A 344 -4.11 4.93 -2.00
CA PHE A 344 -4.90 4.05 -1.14
C PHE A 344 -6.26 4.66 -0.82
N THR A 345 -7.28 3.83 -0.74
CA THR A 345 -8.57 4.16 -0.13
C THR A 345 -8.40 4.34 1.38
N LEU A 346 -9.45 4.79 2.08
CA LEU A 346 -9.44 4.84 3.55
C LEU A 346 -9.22 3.45 4.16
N ARG A 347 -9.82 2.41 3.59
CA ARG A 347 -9.61 1.02 4.01
C ARG A 347 -8.16 0.57 3.87
N GLU A 348 -7.56 0.77 2.71
CA GLU A 348 -6.16 0.42 2.47
C GLU A 348 -5.21 1.25 3.35
N THR A 349 -5.55 2.53 3.60
CA THR A 349 -4.81 3.41 4.52
C THR A 349 -4.87 2.88 5.95
N GLU A 350 -6.04 2.44 6.43
CA GLU A 350 -6.22 1.83 7.75
C GLU A 350 -5.33 0.58 7.88
N LEU A 351 -5.43 -0.35 6.93
CA LEU A 351 -4.64 -1.58 6.91
C LEU A 351 -3.13 -1.29 6.86
N TYR A 352 -2.71 -0.32 6.05
CA TYR A 352 -1.30 0.08 5.94
C TYR A 352 -0.78 0.66 7.25
N LEU A 353 -1.52 1.55 7.90
CA LEU A 353 -1.12 2.13 9.18
C LEU A 353 -1.08 1.06 10.29
N GLN A 354 -2.08 0.16 10.33
CA GLN A 354 -2.09 -0.96 11.28
C GLN A 354 -0.89 -1.90 11.10
N SER A 355 -0.51 -2.23 9.84
CA SER A 355 0.67 -3.05 9.56
C SER A 355 1.97 -2.40 10.03
N ARG A 356 1.99 -1.07 10.14
CA ARG A 356 3.13 -0.29 10.65
C ARG A 356 3.08 0.00 12.16
N GLY A 357 2.16 -0.62 12.88
CA GLY A 357 2.04 -0.50 14.33
C GLY A 357 1.28 0.74 14.82
N PHE A 358 0.53 1.43 13.95
CA PHE A 358 -0.36 2.52 14.37
C PHE A 358 -1.65 1.96 14.97
N SER A 359 -2.08 2.54 16.09
CA SER A 359 -3.34 2.24 16.78
C SER A 359 -4.32 3.42 16.73
N TRP A 360 -4.24 4.24 15.69
CA TRP A 360 -5.11 5.41 15.53
C TRP A 360 -6.55 4.99 15.23
N ASP A 361 -7.49 5.76 15.75
CA ASP A 361 -8.89 5.62 15.42
C ASP A 361 -9.19 6.11 13.98
N ARG A 362 -10.37 5.79 13.48
CA ARG A 362 -10.78 6.18 12.13
C ARG A 362 -10.88 7.68 11.95
N TYR A 363 -11.15 8.45 13.01
CA TYR A 363 -11.15 9.90 12.98
C TYR A 363 -9.75 10.44 12.64
N ALA A 364 -8.72 9.98 13.34
CA ALA A 364 -7.33 10.35 13.08
C ALA A 364 -6.85 9.85 11.70
N ILE A 365 -7.31 8.67 11.25
CA ILE A 365 -7.00 8.15 9.91
C ILE A 365 -7.61 9.04 8.83
N VAL A 366 -8.87 9.47 8.98
CA VAL A 366 -9.52 10.40 8.04
C VAL A 366 -8.80 11.75 8.02
N GLN A 367 -8.40 12.29 9.18
CA GLN A 367 -7.59 13.51 9.23
C GLN A 367 -6.24 13.34 8.53
N THR A 368 -5.58 12.19 8.71
CA THR A 368 -4.34 11.85 8.00
C THR A 368 -4.57 11.81 6.48
N TYR A 369 -5.66 11.20 6.06
CA TYR A 369 -6.05 11.11 4.66
C TYR A 369 -6.33 12.49 4.03
N MET A 370 -7.00 13.37 4.76
CA MET A 370 -7.22 14.76 4.33
C MET A 370 -5.92 15.54 4.08
N ILE A 371 -4.80 15.13 4.70
CA ILE A 371 -3.50 15.81 4.57
C ILE A 371 -2.62 15.11 3.53
N LEU A 372 -2.52 13.78 3.58
CA LEU A 372 -1.57 12.97 2.80
C LEU A 372 -2.21 12.24 1.62
N GLY A 373 -3.55 12.16 1.57
CA GLY A 373 -4.30 11.64 0.43
C GLY A 373 -4.14 10.15 0.15
N GLY A 374 -3.85 9.33 1.16
CA GLY A 374 -3.66 7.89 0.98
C GLY A 374 -2.43 7.53 0.12
N VAL A 375 -1.48 8.45 -0.08
CA VAL A 375 -0.27 8.18 -0.87
C VAL A 375 0.70 7.33 -0.07
N PRO A 376 0.99 6.08 -0.49
CA PRO A 376 1.78 5.12 0.31
C PRO A 376 3.13 5.67 0.77
N PHE A 377 3.84 6.37 -0.10
CA PHE A 377 5.12 6.99 0.27
C PHE A 377 4.97 8.06 1.36
N TYR A 378 3.92 8.88 1.33
CA TYR A 378 3.73 9.90 2.37
C TYR A 378 3.34 9.24 3.69
N LEU A 379 2.51 8.22 3.66
CA LEU A 379 2.14 7.41 4.82
C LEU A 379 3.36 6.69 5.42
N SER A 380 4.32 6.24 4.58
CA SER A 380 5.54 5.58 5.06
C SER A 380 6.46 6.49 5.88
N LEU A 381 6.30 7.81 5.77
CA LEU A 381 7.07 8.77 6.53
C LEU A 381 6.53 9.03 7.94
N LEU A 382 5.32 8.55 8.24
CA LEU A 382 4.73 8.64 9.57
C LEU A 382 5.47 7.72 10.55
N GLN A 383 5.50 8.09 11.81
CA GLN A 383 6.14 7.35 12.90
C GLN A 383 5.10 7.02 13.97
N PRO A 384 4.93 5.74 14.34
CA PRO A 384 3.86 5.30 15.24
C PRO A 384 4.03 5.79 16.69
N GLU A 385 5.25 6.13 17.10
CA GLU A 385 5.55 6.68 18.42
C GLU A 385 5.05 8.11 18.62
N TYR A 386 4.64 8.81 17.54
CA TYR A 386 4.10 10.18 17.61
C TYR A 386 2.61 10.20 17.28
N GLY A 387 1.86 11.06 17.95
CA GLY A 387 0.50 11.41 17.55
C GLY A 387 0.44 12.11 16.19
N LEU A 388 -0.75 12.18 15.59
CA LEU A 388 -0.93 12.82 14.28
C LEU A 388 -0.37 14.25 14.23
N PRO A 389 -0.65 15.17 15.19
CA PRO A 389 -0.14 16.54 15.11
C PRO A 389 1.38 16.63 15.04
N ALA A 390 2.09 15.88 15.89
CA ALA A 390 3.54 15.87 15.92
C ALA A 390 4.14 15.28 14.63
N ASN A 391 3.49 14.27 14.03
CA ASN A 391 3.87 13.73 12.73
C ASN A 391 3.75 14.80 11.63
N ILE A 392 2.66 15.56 11.60
CA ILE A 392 2.45 16.62 10.60
C ILE A 392 3.45 17.75 10.77
N ASP A 393 3.70 18.20 12.01
CA ASP A 393 4.71 19.22 12.27
C ASP A 393 6.09 18.78 11.79
N ARG A 394 6.49 17.55 12.06
CA ARG A 394 7.75 16.98 11.62
C ARG A 394 7.87 16.90 10.10
N LEU A 395 6.80 16.55 9.40
CA LEU A 395 6.81 16.34 7.95
C LEU A 395 6.75 17.65 7.15
N PHE A 396 6.14 18.73 7.70
CA PHE A 396 5.85 19.96 6.95
C PHE A 396 6.44 21.24 7.56
N PHE A 397 6.58 21.34 8.89
CA PHE A 397 6.90 22.61 9.56
C PHE A 397 8.26 22.60 10.26
N ALA A 398 8.79 21.43 10.65
CA ALA A 398 10.12 21.33 11.25
C ALA A 398 11.24 21.75 10.27
N GLY A 399 12.41 22.10 10.81
CA GLY A 399 13.58 22.38 10.00
C GLY A 399 13.98 21.15 9.15
N GLY A 400 14.07 21.30 7.83
CA GLY A 400 14.36 20.19 6.91
C GLY A 400 13.17 19.25 6.65
N ALA A 401 11.95 19.69 6.93
CA ALA A 401 10.72 18.92 6.74
C ALA A 401 10.61 18.35 5.31
N ARG A 402 10.53 17.03 5.22
CA ARG A 402 10.68 16.28 3.97
C ARG A 402 9.59 16.59 2.94
N LEU A 403 8.35 16.83 3.37
CA LEU A 403 7.23 17.09 2.47
C LEU A 403 7.05 18.58 2.15
N ARG A 404 7.82 19.48 2.77
CA ARG A 404 7.73 20.92 2.47
C ARG A 404 8.19 21.26 1.04
N ASN A 405 9.20 20.58 0.52
CA ASN A 405 9.77 20.80 -0.82
C ASN A 405 9.20 19.86 -1.88
N GLU A 406 8.48 18.83 -1.48
CA GLU A 406 7.93 17.80 -2.36
C GLU A 406 7.02 18.37 -3.46
N PHE A 407 6.31 19.47 -3.19
CA PHE A 407 5.33 20.06 -4.11
C PHE A 407 5.93 20.43 -5.47
N GLN A 408 7.05 21.14 -5.46
CA GLN A 408 7.74 21.54 -6.69
C GLN A 408 8.34 20.33 -7.43
N GLU A 409 8.93 19.41 -6.67
CA GLU A 409 9.50 18.19 -7.23
C GLU A 409 8.45 17.29 -7.88
N LEU A 410 7.25 17.20 -7.28
CA LEU A 410 6.15 16.38 -7.77
C LEU A 410 5.70 16.85 -9.16
N TYR A 411 5.39 18.14 -9.31
CA TYR A 411 4.90 18.67 -10.58
C TYR A 411 5.98 18.72 -11.66
N SER A 412 7.21 19.11 -11.33
CA SER A 412 8.32 19.15 -12.29
C SER A 412 8.77 17.77 -12.78
N ALA A 413 8.57 16.73 -11.98
CA ALA A 413 8.86 15.36 -12.39
C ALA A 413 7.77 14.74 -13.29
N LEU A 414 6.52 15.20 -13.16
CA LEU A 414 5.39 14.68 -13.93
C LEU A 414 5.15 15.42 -15.25
N PHE A 415 5.44 16.74 -15.27
CA PHE A 415 5.02 17.59 -16.38
C PHE A 415 6.18 18.40 -16.95
N LYS A 416 6.36 18.34 -18.26
CA LYS A 416 7.44 19.02 -18.98
C LYS A 416 7.39 20.55 -18.83
N ASN A 417 6.17 21.13 -18.72
CA ASN A 417 5.92 22.56 -18.51
C ASN A 417 5.08 22.74 -17.23
N ALA A 418 5.68 22.40 -16.07
CA ALA A 418 4.99 22.33 -14.78
C ALA A 418 4.23 23.62 -14.41
N ASP A 419 4.75 24.78 -14.79
CA ASP A 419 4.14 26.07 -14.48
C ASP A 419 2.72 26.22 -15.00
N ARG A 420 2.45 25.73 -16.23
CA ARG A 420 1.08 25.75 -16.80
C ARG A 420 0.10 24.89 -16.01
N TYR A 421 0.56 23.75 -15.50
CA TYR A 421 -0.25 22.88 -14.66
C TYR A 421 -0.51 23.51 -13.31
N LEU A 422 0.51 24.13 -12.71
CA LEU A 422 0.40 24.84 -11.43
C LEU A 422 -0.55 26.05 -11.53
N GLU A 423 -0.57 26.74 -12.66
CA GLU A 423 -1.51 27.85 -12.91
C GLU A 423 -2.96 27.37 -12.85
N VAL A 424 -3.29 26.26 -13.51
CA VAL A 424 -4.63 25.64 -13.47
C VAL A 424 -4.97 25.15 -12.06
N VAL A 425 -4.03 24.49 -11.38
CA VAL A 425 -4.20 23.98 -10.02
C VAL A 425 -4.48 25.10 -9.03
N LYS A 426 -3.74 26.21 -9.12
CA LYS A 426 -3.96 27.39 -8.26
C LYS A 426 -5.29 28.09 -8.55
N ALA A 427 -5.70 28.17 -9.81
CA ALA A 427 -7.02 28.70 -10.18
C ALA A 427 -8.14 27.84 -9.56
N LEU A 428 -8.05 26.50 -9.66
CA LEU A 428 -9.01 25.58 -9.06
C LEU A 428 -9.01 25.65 -7.53
N PHE A 429 -7.85 25.79 -6.91
CA PHE A 429 -7.75 25.98 -5.45
C PHE A 429 -8.47 27.22 -4.95
N ALA A 430 -8.41 28.32 -5.70
CA ALA A 430 -9.10 29.57 -5.37
C ALA A 430 -10.64 29.46 -5.47
N HIS A 431 -11.16 28.50 -6.26
CA HIS A 431 -12.60 28.32 -6.54
C HIS A 431 -13.11 26.98 -5.97
N LYS A 432 -13.47 26.96 -4.70
CA LYS A 432 -13.86 25.75 -3.93
C LYS A 432 -14.99 24.93 -4.58
N GLY A 433 -15.97 25.59 -5.19
CA GLY A 433 -17.08 24.94 -5.90
C GLY A 433 -16.69 24.25 -7.22
N GLY A 434 -15.42 24.39 -7.62
CA GLY A 434 -14.91 23.96 -8.92
C GLY A 434 -15.14 25.02 -10.01
N MET A 435 -14.55 24.79 -11.17
CA MET A 435 -14.62 25.66 -12.33
C MET A 435 -14.98 24.88 -13.59
N THR A 436 -15.82 25.44 -14.41
CA THR A 436 -16.03 24.97 -15.79
C THR A 436 -14.79 25.24 -16.65
N ARG A 437 -14.66 24.54 -17.76
CA ARG A 437 -13.57 24.78 -18.73
C ARG A 437 -13.47 26.26 -19.12
N ASN A 438 -14.59 26.94 -19.35
CA ASN A 438 -14.61 28.35 -19.76
C ASN A 438 -14.12 29.29 -18.65
N GLU A 439 -14.43 29.00 -17.40
CA GLU A 439 -13.94 29.76 -16.25
C GLU A 439 -12.44 29.57 -16.08
N ILE A 440 -11.91 28.34 -16.29
CA ILE A 440 -10.48 28.08 -16.26
C ILE A 440 -9.76 28.86 -17.37
N ILE A 441 -10.31 28.91 -18.61
CA ILE A 441 -9.75 29.71 -19.69
C ILE A 441 -9.64 31.19 -19.29
N LYS A 442 -10.70 31.74 -18.66
CA LYS A 442 -10.70 33.14 -18.23
C LYS A 442 -9.68 33.42 -17.11
N ALA A 443 -9.46 32.42 -16.23
CA ALA A 443 -8.56 32.58 -15.09
C ALA A 443 -7.07 32.38 -15.45
N THR A 444 -6.77 31.56 -16.45
CA THR A 444 -5.39 31.12 -16.78
C THR A 444 -4.92 31.57 -18.16
N ALA A 445 -5.78 32.15 -18.98
CA ALA A 445 -5.52 32.47 -20.38
C ALA A 445 -5.05 31.27 -21.24
N ILE A 446 -5.06 30.05 -20.73
CA ILE A 446 -4.70 28.82 -21.45
C ILE A 446 -5.90 28.35 -22.28
N GLN A 447 -5.73 28.19 -23.60
CA GLN A 447 -6.83 27.91 -24.52
C GLN A 447 -6.59 26.67 -25.39
N GLY A 448 -7.64 26.25 -26.10
CA GLY A 448 -7.59 25.23 -27.14
C GLY A 448 -7.11 23.87 -26.66
N GLY A 449 -6.36 23.16 -27.51
CA GLY A 449 -5.80 21.85 -27.23
C GLY A 449 -4.83 21.84 -26.04
N GLY A 450 -4.13 22.95 -25.81
CA GLY A 450 -3.21 23.08 -24.67
C GLY A 450 -3.90 22.92 -23.32
N LEU A 451 -5.10 23.51 -23.15
CA LEU A 451 -5.88 23.31 -21.93
C LEU A 451 -6.43 21.88 -21.83
N THR A 452 -6.88 21.31 -22.93
CA THR A 452 -7.34 19.91 -22.96
C THR A 452 -6.25 18.97 -22.43
N THR A 453 -5.04 19.10 -22.96
CA THR A 453 -3.88 18.29 -22.48
C THR A 453 -3.62 18.48 -21.00
N VAL A 454 -3.62 19.73 -20.50
CA VAL A 454 -3.39 20.02 -19.07
C VAL A 454 -4.48 19.38 -18.21
N LEU A 455 -5.75 19.55 -18.54
CA LEU A 455 -6.85 18.98 -17.77
C LEU A 455 -6.83 17.46 -17.78
N THR A 456 -6.67 16.84 -18.95
CA THR A 456 -6.59 15.37 -19.08
C THR A 456 -5.43 14.79 -18.27
N ASN A 457 -4.27 15.43 -18.31
CA ASN A 457 -3.10 14.95 -17.58
C ASN A 457 -3.26 15.11 -16.07
N LEU A 458 -3.79 16.23 -15.58
CA LEU A 458 -4.08 16.44 -14.16
C LEU A 458 -5.11 15.43 -13.65
N GLU A 459 -6.13 15.13 -14.45
CA GLU A 459 -7.18 14.16 -14.11
C GLU A 459 -6.61 12.73 -14.08
N LYS A 460 -5.86 12.31 -15.10
CA LYS A 460 -5.18 11.01 -15.14
C LYS A 460 -4.18 10.82 -13.99
N CYS A 461 -3.56 11.90 -13.52
CA CYS A 461 -2.68 11.86 -12.35
C CYS A 461 -3.42 11.96 -11.01
N GLY A 462 -4.75 12.12 -11.00
CA GLY A 462 -5.55 12.22 -9.78
C GLY A 462 -5.38 13.54 -9.02
N PHE A 463 -4.89 14.61 -9.68
CA PHE A 463 -4.84 15.95 -9.05
C PHE A 463 -6.19 16.63 -9.06
N ILE A 464 -6.92 16.49 -10.15
CA ILE A 464 -8.26 17.04 -10.32
C ILE A 464 -9.25 15.93 -10.71
N ALA A 465 -10.52 16.20 -10.49
CA ALA A 465 -11.61 15.37 -11.00
C ALA A 465 -12.67 16.24 -11.66
N SER A 466 -13.34 15.70 -12.67
CA SER A 466 -14.49 16.33 -13.31
C SER A 466 -15.79 15.81 -12.71
N PHE A 467 -16.70 16.71 -12.38
CA PHE A 467 -18.01 16.38 -11.83
C PHE A 467 -19.11 16.88 -12.77
N ALA A 468 -20.02 15.97 -13.12
CA ALA A 468 -21.20 16.34 -13.89
C ALA A 468 -22.08 17.30 -13.06
N GLN A 469 -22.65 18.31 -13.72
CA GLN A 469 -23.70 19.11 -13.12
C GLN A 469 -25.06 18.49 -13.41
N PHE A 470 -25.94 18.46 -12.44
CA PHE A 470 -27.26 17.84 -12.57
C PHE A 470 -28.03 18.40 -13.77
N ASN A 471 -28.54 17.50 -14.62
CA ASN A 471 -29.27 17.80 -15.86
C ASN A 471 -28.56 18.77 -16.83
N ARG A 472 -27.23 18.85 -16.81
CA ARG A 472 -26.45 19.64 -17.78
C ARG A 472 -25.60 18.75 -18.68
N ALA A 473 -25.31 19.25 -19.88
CA ALA A 473 -24.43 18.55 -20.81
C ALA A 473 -23.03 18.34 -20.21
N ALA A 474 -22.34 17.27 -20.59
CA ALA A 474 -20.99 16.94 -20.13
C ALA A 474 -19.97 18.07 -20.34
N SER A 475 -20.15 18.89 -21.39
CA SER A 475 -19.32 20.07 -21.65
C SER A 475 -19.40 21.16 -20.57
N LYS A 476 -20.38 21.06 -19.67
CA LYS A 476 -20.58 21.96 -18.51
C LYS A 476 -20.15 21.33 -17.18
N SER A 477 -19.44 20.21 -17.22
CA SER A 477 -18.83 19.65 -16.02
C SER A 477 -17.90 20.64 -15.34
N VAL A 478 -17.81 20.56 -14.04
CA VAL A 478 -16.89 21.37 -13.23
C VAL A 478 -15.69 20.54 -12.83
N TYR A 479 -14.51 21.12 -12.96
CA TYR A 479 -13.26 20.55 -12.48
C TYR A 479 -12.99 21.03 -11.06
N ARG A 480 -12.65 20.10 -10.16
CA ARG A 480 -12.25 20.39 -8.78
C ARG A 480 -10.86 19.83 -8.51
N LEU A 481 -10.08 20.56 -7.72
CA LEU A 481 -8.83 20.06 -7.16
C LEU A 481 -9.18 19.03 -6.06
N VAL A 482 -8.71 17.79 -6.21
CA VAL A 482 -9.03 16.67 -5.30
C VAL A 482 -7.82 16.09 -4.60
N ASP A 483 -6.61 16.44 -5.03
CA ASP A 483 -5.38 15.95 -4.38
C ASP A 483 -5.19 16.59 -3.00
N HIS A 484 -5.36 15.79 -1.97
CA HIS A 484 -5.32 16.23 -0.58
C HIS A 484 -3.98 16.87 -0.18
N TYR A 485 -2.85 16.28 -0.62
CA TYR A 485 -1.53 16.87 -0.36
C TYR A 485 -1.40 18.26 -0.98
N THR A 486 -1.83 18.44 -2.23
CA THR A 486 -1.82 19.75 -2.91
C THR A 486 -2.75 20.76 -2.22
N LEU A 487 -3.97 20.34 -1.83
CA LEU A 487 -4.91 21.18 -1.07
C LEU A 487 -4.30 21.63 0.26
N PHE A 488 -3.66 20.71 0.98
CA PHE A 488 -2.99 21.03 2.24
C PHE A 488 -1.80 21.96 2.04
N TYR A 489 -0.95 21.68 1.06
CA TYR A 489 0.23 22.49 0.76
C TYR A 489 -0.14 23.95 0.43
N LEU A 490 -1.05 24.15 -0.51
CA LEU A 490 -1.49 25.50 -0.92
C LEU A 490 -2.16 26.27 0.23
N LYS A 491 -2.86 25.58 1.12
CA LYS A 491 -3.57 26.21 2.24
C LYS A 491 -2.67 26.59 3.40
N PHE A 492 -1.73 25.73 3.77
CA PHE A 492 -0.98 25.86 5.01
C PHE A 492 0.52 26.06 4.82
N ILE A 493 1.11 25.60 3.73
CA ILE A 493 2.57 25.60 3.54
C ILE A 493 3.01 26.77 2.65
N GLU A 494 2.39 26.97 1.49
CA GLU A 494 2.77 28.03 0.55
C GLU A 494 2.60 29.43 1.18
N SER A 495 1.56 29.62 1.99
CA SER A 495 1.27 30.90 2.65
C SER A 495 1.92 31.07 4.04
N ASP A 496 2.60 30.03 4.56
CA ASP A 496 3.17 30.06 5.90
C ASP A 496 4.42 30.95 5.98
N LYS A 497 4.29 32.04 6.75
CA LYS A 497 5.37 32.99 7.07
C LYS A 497 5.79 32.92 8.55
N SER A 498 5.13 32.08 9.36
CA SER A 498 5.27 32.10 10.82
C SER A 498 6.61 31.58 11.32
N LYS A 499 7.27 30.70 10.55
CA LYS A 499 8.45 29.91 10.97
C LYS A 499 8.19 29.05 12.23
N ASP A 500 6.94 28.84 12.61
CA ASP A 500 6.54 28.02 13.74
C ASP A 500 6.72 26.54 13.37
N LYS A 501 7.62 25.87 14.10
CA LYS A 501 7.90 24.44 13.87
C LYS A 501 6.80 23.50 14.37
N GLN A 502 5.89 24.00 15.20
CA GLN A 502 4.72 23.31 15.75
C GLN A 502 3.42 23.92 15.27
N TYR A 503 3.42 24.52 14.09
CA TYR A 503 2.29 25.24 13.51
C TYR A 503 1.01 24.43 13.50
N TRP A 504 1.08 23.15 13.15
CA TRP A 504 -0.09 22.28 13.08
C TRP A 504 -0.65 21.99 14.48
N THR A 505 0.22 21.64 15.43
CA THR A 505 -0.17 21.44 16.83
C THR A 505 -0.85 22.69 17.41
N HIS A 506 -0.31 23.87 17.16
CA HIS A 506 -0.89 25.13 17.63
C HIS A 506 -2.17 25.56 16.88
N SER A 507 -2.44 24.94 15.71
CA SER A 507 -3.63 25.23 14.92
C SER A 507 -4.86 24.42 15.35
N ILE A 508 -4.71 23.42 16.21
CA ILE A 508 -5.82 22.55 16.65
C ILE A 508 -6.89 23.39 17.35
N GLY A 509 -8.15 23.17 16.96
CA GLY A 509 -9.31 23.89 17.50
C GLY A 509 -9.54 25.29 16.90
N LEU A 510 -8.62 25.82 16.07
CA LEU A 510 -8.84 27.11 15.42
C LEU A 510 -9.91 27.02 14.31
N PRO A 511 -10.75 28.06 14.15
CA PRO A 511 -11.81 28.08 13.12
C PRO A 511 -11.30 27.85 11.69
N LYS A 512 -10.06 28.30 11.39
CA LYS A 512 -9.41 28.09 10.08
C LYS A 512 -9.21 26.62 9.78
N LEU A 513 -8.81 25.82 10.78
CA LEU A 513 -8.61 24.38 10.65
C LEU A 513 -9.95 23.67 10.49
N ASN A 514 -10.92 23.97 11.34
CA ASN A 514 -12.26 23.36 11.29
C ASN A 514 -12.93 23.59 9.93
N SER A 515 -12.87 24.82 9.40
CA SER A 515 -13.41 25.14 8.07
C SER A 515 -12.70 24.37 6.95
N TRP A 516 -11.39 24.19 7.04
CA TRP A 516 -10.63 23.43 6.06
C TRP A 516 -10.97 21.93 6.13
N GLN A 517 -11.08 21.39 7.33
CA GLN A 517 -11.45 19.98 7.53
C GLN A 517 -12.84 19.68 6.94
N GLY A 518 -13.83 20.54 7.16
CA GLY A 518 -15.16 20.40 6.56
C GLY A 518 -15.09 20.29 5.03
N LEU A 519 -14.41 21.24 4.38
CA LEU A 519 -14.27 21.26 2.92
C LEU A 519 -13.47 20.07 2.37
N THR A 520 -12.45 19.63 3.10
CA THR A 520 -11.62 18.51 2.66
C THR A 520 -12.33 17.19 2.86
N PHE A 521 -13.19 17.08 3.88
CA PHE A 521 -14.02 15.90 4.09
C PHE A 521 -15.04 15.72 2.96
N GLU A 522 -15.60 16.80 2.40
CA GLU A 522 -16.41 16.73 1.18
C GLU A 522 -15.63 16.02 0.04
N THR A 523 -14.36 16.38 -0.14
CA THR A 523 -13.50 15.74 -1.15
C THR A 523 -13.25 14.26 -0.83
N VAL A 524 -13.07 13.88 0.44
CA VAL A 524 -12.97 12.48 0.87
C VAL A 524 -14.25 11.71 0.52
N CYS A 525 -15.42 12.26 0.82
CA CYS A 525 -16.71 11.63 0.50
C CYS A 525 -16.91 11.46 -1.01
N LEU A 526 -16.55 12.47 -1.80
CA LEU A 526 -16.63 12.40 -3.27
C LEU A 526 -15.72 11.33 -3.88
N SER A 527 -14.61 10.99 -3.23
CA SER A 527 -13.72 9.90 -3.67
C SER A 527 -14.14 8.51 -3.16
N HIS A 528 -15.13 8.44 -2.24
CA HIS A 528 -15.64 7.22 -1.63
C HIS A 528 -17.15 7.01 -1.90
N THR A 529 -17.62 7.43 -3.06
CA THR A 529 -19.06 7.36 -3.42
C THR A 529 -19.58 5.93 -3.51
N ASP A 530 -18.74 4.95 -3.85
CA ASP A 530 -19.15 3.55 -3.89
C ASP A 530 -19.43 3.01 -2.48
N GLN A 531 -18.60 3.36 -1.49
CA GLN A 531 -18.83 3.02 -0.09
C GLN A 531 -20.11 3.70 0.45
N ILE A 532 -20.34 4.96 0.05
CA ILE A 532 -21.58 5.66 0.40
C ILE A 532 -22.81 4.96 -0.19
N LYS A 533 -22.76 4.54 -1.46
CA LYS A 533 -23.85 3.78 -2.09
C LYS A 533 -24.09 2.45 -1.40
N GLN A 534 -23.03 1.74 -1.03
CA GLN A 534 -23.13 0.48 -0.29
C GLN A 534 -23.79 0.69 1.09
N ALA A 535 -23.38 1.72 1.84
CA ALA A 535 -23.98 2.05 3.13
C ALA A 535 -25.47 2.44 3.04
N LEU A 536 -25.86 3.04 1.93
CA LEU A 536 -27.26 3.38 1.63
C LEU A 536 -28.06 2.21 1.04
N HIS A 537 -27.43 1.03 0.83
CA HIS A 537 -28.01 -0.15 0.18
C HIS A 537 -28.55 0.13 -1.24
N ILE A 538 -27.82 0.93 -2.01
CA ILE A 538 -28.16 1.31 -3.38
C ILE A 538 -27.08 0.95 -4.42
N ASP A 539 -26.10 0.17 -4.03
CA ASP A 539 -25.01 -0.32 -4.87
C ASP A 539 -25.50 -1.19 -6.04
N GLY A 540 -26.61 -1.91 -5.87
CA GLY A 540 -27.29 -2.66 -6.94
C GLY A 540 -28.18 -1.81 -7.85
N ILE A 541 -28.35 -0.52 -7.59
CA ILE A 541 -29.21 0.39 -8.38
C ILE A 541 -28.34 1.25 -9.29
N ALA A 542 -28.69 1.38 -10.57
CA ALA A 542 -28.00 2.30 -11.45
C ALA A 542 -28.13 3.74 -10.93
N THR A 543 -27.00 4.43 -10.78
CA THR A 543 -26.91 5.77 -10.20
C THR A 543 -26.11 6.72 -11.07
N GLU A 544 -26.47 8.00 -11.05
CA GLU A 544 -25.70 9.11 -11.63
C GLU A 544 -25.23 10.01 -10.49
N ILE A 545 -23.92 10.23 -10.38
CA ILE A 545 -23.31 11.15 -9.41
C ILE A 545 -23.18 12.53 -10.05
N SER A 546 -23.64 13.55 -9.37
CA SER A 546 -23.55 14.91 -9.85
C SER A 546 -23.44 15.91 -8.70
N THR A 547 -23.13 17.15 -9.05
CA THR A 547 -23.19 18.30 -8.17
C THR A 547 -24.24 19.28 -8.68
N TRP A 548 -24.68 20.19 -7.82
CA TRP A 548 -25.57 21.26 -8.22
C TRP A 548 -25.12 22.57 -7.61
N ASN A 549 -24.99 23.59 -8.43
CA ASN A 549 -24.46 24.89 -8.02
C ASN A 549 -25.26 26.02 -8.65
N MET A 550 -25.83 26.88 -7.81
CA MET A 550 -26.52 28.11 -8.16
C MET A 550 -25.95 29.24 -7.29
N PRO A 551 -26.16 30.54 -7.65
CA PRO A 551 -25.58 31.63 -6.90
C PRO A 551 -25.87 31.61 -5.39
N ASP A 552 -27.08 31.17 -5.00
CA ASP A 552 -27.54 31.23 -3.61
C ASP A 552 -27.66 29.82 -2.96
N ALA A 553 -27.36 28.75 -3.67
CA ALA A 553 -27.50 27.40 -3.14
C ALA A 553 -26.57 26.38 -3.84
N GLN A 554 -25.85 25.62 -3.03
CA GLN A 554 -24.93 24.57 -3.51
C GLN A 554 -25.27 23.24 -2.86
N ILE A 555 -25.21 22.16 -3.66
CA ILE A 555 -25.26 20.77 -3.19
C ILE A 555 -24.02 20.07 -3.72
N ASP A 556 -23.18 19.60 -2.81
CA ASP A 556 -21.87 19.02 -3.16
C ASP A 556 -21.97 17.63 -3.75
N LEU A 557 -22.98 16.85 -3.34
CA LEU A 557 -23.18 15.49 -3.80
C LEU A 557 -24.68 15.19 -3.99
N LEU A 558 -25.05 14.86 -5.21
CA LEU A 558 -26.36 14.32 -5.57
C LEU A 558 -26.17 12.91 -6.13
N ILE A 559 -26.96 11.96 -5.63
CA ILE A 559 -27.02 10.59 -6.14
C ILE A 559 -28.40 10.37 -6.75
N LYS A 560 -28.51 10.55 -8.07
CA LYS A 560 -29.73 10.26 -8.83
C LYS A 560 -29.82 8.75 -9.08
N ARG A 561 -30.94 8.17 -8.76
CA ARG A 561 -31.17 6.71 -8.79
C ARG A 561 -32.18 6.32 -9.87
N ALA A 562 -32.03 5.15 -10.44
CA ALA A 562 -32.96 4.63 -11.46
C ALA A 562 -34.37 4.35 -10.89
N ASP A 563 -34.51 4.11 -9.58
CA ASP A 563 -35.77 3.93 -8.87
C ASP A 563 -36.54 5.24 -8.59
N ARG A 564 -36.18 6.33 -9.28
CA ARG A 564 -36.83 7.64 -9.24
C ARG A 564 -36.66 8.40 -7.92
N LEU A 565 -35.57 8.17 -7.21
CA LEU A 565 -35.17 8.91 -6.02
C LEU A 565 -33.87 9.65 -6.27
N ILE A 566 -33.65 10.74 -5.51
CA ILE A 566 -32.39 11.50 -5.49
C ILE A 566 -31.99 11.68 -4.04
N ASN A 567 -30.83 11.15 -3.65
CA ASN A 567 -30.22 11.48 -2.37
C ASN A 567 -29.55 12.86 -2.49
N VAL A 568 -30.01 13.80 -1.69
CA VAL A 568 -29.46 15.13 -1.54
C VAL A 568 -28.53 15.10 -0.34
N CYS A 569 -27.22 14.99 -0.60
CA CYS A 569 -26.25 14.70 0.45
C CYS A 569 -25.73 16.00 1.07
N GLU A 570 -25.78 16.06 2.39
CA GLU A 570 -25.20 17.09 3.23
C GLU A 570 -24.02 16.48 4.00
N ILE A 571 -22.80 17.01 3.82
CA ILE A 571 -21.57 16.43 4.35
C ILE A 571 -21.06 17.28 5.51
N LYS A 572 -20.81 16.66 6.68
CA LYS A 572 -20.36 17.36 7.90
C LYS A 572 -19.28 16.59 8.64
N PHE A 573 -18.14 17.22 8.86
CA PHE A 573 -17.06 16.71 9.70
C PHE A 573 -17.13 17.34 11.09
N SER A 574 -17.29 16.52 12.12
CA SER A 574 -17.48 16.96 13.51
C SER A 574 -16.76 16.03 14.49
N THR A 575 -16.44 16.54 15.68
CA THR A 575 -15.83 15.75 16.77
C THR A 575 -16.83 14.85 17.50
N ASP A 576 -18.12 15.12 17.31
CA ASP A 576 -19.22 14.42 17.96
C ASP A 576 -20.37 14.21 16.98
N LYS A 577 -21.46 13.57 17.42
CA LYS A 577 -22.70 13.47 16.63
C LYS A 577 -23.14 14.86 16.18
N TYR A 578 -23.47 14.99 14.91
CA TYR A 578 -23.86 16.26 14.33
C TYR A 578 -25.28 16.65 14.74
N ASN A 579 -25.42 17.70 15.53
CA ASN A 579 -26.72 18.22 15.95
C ASN A 579 -27.27 19.18 14.90
N ILE A 580 -28.37 18.81 14.24
CA ILE A 580 -29.07 19.64 13.27
C ILE A 580 -29.95 20.64 14.04
N THR A 581 -29.60 21.92 13.98
CA THR A 581 -30.46 22.99 14.56
C THR A 581 -31.71 23.21 13.70
N PRO A 582 -32.82 23.71 14.27
CA PRO A 582 -34.02 24.00 13.49
C PRO A 582 -33.77 24.94 12.31
N ASP A 583 -32.97 25.98 12.50
CA ASP A 583 -32.59 26.94 11.45
C ASP A 583 -31.76 26.27 10.33
N TYR A 584 -30.90 25.34 10.70
CA TYR A 584 -30.13 24.60 9.70
C TYR A 584 -31.02 23.62 8.93
N ALA A 585 -31.93 22.94 9.60
CA ALA A 585 -32.90 22.08 8.95
C ALA A 585 -33.78 22.83 7.95
N GLU A 586 -34.19 24.05 8.32
CA GLU A 586 -34.99 24.92 7.41
C GLU A 586 -34.16 25.34 6.18
N ARG A 587 -32.90 25.72 6.34
CA ARG A 587 -32.00 25.98 5.21
C ARG A 587 -31.82 24.78 4.29
N VAL A 588 -31.72 23.57 4.83
CA VAL A 588 -31.63 22.36 4.01
C VAL A 588 -32.93 22.11 3.22
N ARG A 589 -34.13 22.31 3.85
CA ARG A 589 -35.42 22.23 3.15
C ARG A 589 -35.54 23.25 2.02
N GLN A 590 -35.17 24.51 2.29
CA GLN A 590 -35.16 25.58 1.29
C GLN A 590 -34.23 25.25 0.12
N ARG A 591 -33.03 24.69 0.39
CA ARG A 591 -32.09 24.26 -0.64
C ARG A 591 -32.65 23.10 -1.48
N MET A 592 -33.31 22.13 -0.85
CA MET A 592 -34.00 21.04 -1.54
C MET A 592 -35.17 21.53 -2.39
N ALA A 593 -35.93 22.51 -1.90
CA ALA A 593 -37.01 23.15 -2.64
C ALA A 593 -36.48 23.92 -3.86
N ALA A 594 -35.45 24.75 -3.67
CA ALA A 594 -34.80 25.48 -4.76
C ALA A 594 -34.21 24.53 -5.83
N PHE A 595 -33.61 23.41 -5.39
CA PHE A 595 -33.15 22.38 -6.31
C PHE A 595 -34.30 21.77 -7.11
N ARG A 596 -35.41 21.42 -6.47
CA ARG A 596 -36.60 20.88 -7.13
C ARG A 596 -37.17 21.81 -8.17
N GLU A 597 -37.30 23.08 -7.82
CA GLU A 597 -37.80 24.14 -8.70
C GLU A 597 -36.88 24.35 -9.91
N ALA A 598 -35.59 24.60 -9.66
CA ALA A 598 -34.61 24.85 -10.72
C ALA A 598 -34.33 23.66 -11.65
N SER A 599 -34.41 22.45 -11.13
CA SER A 599 -34.15 21.22 -11.91
C SER A 599 -35.41 20.68 -12.61
N HIS A 600 -36.60 21.15 -12.21
CA HIS A 600 -37.91 20.60 -12.66
C HIS A 600 -38.04 19.08 -12.46
N THR A 601 -37.30 18.52 -11.49
CA THR A 601 -37.29 17.08 -11.26
C THR A 601 -38.60 16.57 -10.66
N ARG A 602 -39.08 15.43 -11.17
CA ARG A 602 -40.22 14.70 -10.64
C ARG A 602 -39.81 13.54 -9.71
N TYR A 603 -38.51 13.39 -9.43
CA TYR A 603 -37.97 12.38 -8.54
C TYR A 603 -38.24 12.74 -7.06
N GLY A 604 -38.42 11.73 -6.21
CA GLY A 604 -38.46 11.94 -4.77
C GLY A 604 -37.08 12.39 -4.28
N LEU A 605 -37.06 13.36 -3.36
CA LEU A 605 -35.81 13.84 -2.74
C LEU A 605 -35.66 13.22 -1.36
N ILE A 606 -34.47 12.68 -1.04
CA ILE A 606 -34.11 12.12 0.26
C ILE A 606 -32.98 12.95 0.84
N GLY A 607 -33.26 13.65 1.97
CA GLY A 607 -32.22 14.33 2.74
C GLY A 607 -31.28 13.30 3.36
N THR A 608 -30.03 13.28 2.91
CA THR A 608 -29.02 12.32 3.31
C THR A 608 -27.87 13.03 3.99
N PHE A 609 -27.51 12.63 5.21
CA PHE A 609 -26.40 13.22 5.95
C PHE A 609 -25.22 12.27 5.98
N ILE A 610 -24.05 12.77 5.57
CA ILE A 610 -22.78 12.04 5.67
C ILE A 610 -21.96 12.75 6.74
N THR A 611 -21.76 12.09 7.88
CA THR A 611 -21.17 12.71 9.06
C THR A 611 -20.10 11.82 9.68
N THR A 612 -19.35 12.37 10.61
CA THR A 612 -18.31 11.62 11.33
C THR A 612 -18.94 10.52 12.20
N TYR A 613 -19.88 10.88 13.08
CA TYR A 613 -20.41 9.99 14.12
C TYR A 613 -21.94 9.84 14.09
N GLY A 614 -22.59 10.19 12.98
CA GLY A 614 -24.02 10.17 12.84
C GLY A 614 -24.69 11.49 13.27
N VAL A 615 -26.00 11.54 13.09
CA VAL A 615 -26.86 12.69 13.45
C VAL A 615 -27.41 12.50 14.85
N GLY A 616 -27.31 13.56 15.66
CA GLY A 616 -27.91 13.61 17.00
C GLY A 616 -29.44 13.71 16.94
N THR A 617 -30.12 13.21 17.96
CA THR A 617 -31.57 13.36 18.13
C THR A 617 -31.90 14.80 18.54
N GLY A 618 -32.77 15.49 17.77
CA GLY A 618 -33.14 16.88 18.04
C GLY A 618 -34.30 17.33 17.14
N SER A 619 -34.80 18.53 17.38
CA SER A 619 -35.95 19.09 16.64
C SER A 619 -35.69 19.31 15.14
N GLY A 620 -34.40 19.43 14.74
CA GLY A 620 -34.01 19.54 13.32
C GLY A 620 -33.77 18.21 12.63
N SER A 621 -33.69 17.07 13.35
CA SER A 621 -33.27 15.78 12.79
C SER A 621 -34.24 15.21 11.73
N SER A 622 -35.49 15.69 11.67
CA SER A 622 -36.49 15.24 10.68
C SER A 622 -36.09 15.47 9.22
N VAL A 623 -35.11 16.32 8.94
CA VAL A 623 -34.60 16.54 7.58
C VAL A 623 -33.61 15.44 7.15
N CYS A 624 -33.04 14.72 8.10
CA CYS A 624 -32.18 13.58 7.87
C CYS A 624 -33.04 12.30 7.70
N GLN A 625 -33.22 11.87 6.47
CA GLN A 625 -33.99 10.66 6.12
C GLN A 625 -33.08 9.44 5.91
N ALA A 626 -31.80 9.68 5.63
CA ALA A 626 -30.77 8.66 5.54
C ALA A 626 -29.45 9.22 6.08
N GLU A 627 -28.66 8.37 6.74
CA GLU A 627 -27.35 8.79 7.24
C GLU A 627 -26.25 7.80 6.89
N VAL A 628 -25.05 8.32 6.75
CA VAL A 628 -23.82 7.56 6.55
C VAL A 628 -22.74 8.11 7.50
N THR A 629 -22.08 7.24 8.23
CA THR A 629 -20.95 7.63 9.10
C THR A 629 -19.61 7.37 8.43
N ILE A 630 -18.53 7.94 8.99
CA ILE A 630 -17.17 7.69 8.47
C ILE A 630 -16.82 6.20 8.43
N ASP A 631 -17.37 5.38 9.34
CA ASP A 631 -17.09 3.95 9.36
C ASP A 631 -17.45 3.26 8.05
N ALA A 632 -18.52 3.70 7.41
CA ALA A 632 -18.94 3.19 6.12
C ALA A 632 -17.91 3.47 5.00
N LEU A 633 -17.15 4.57 5.07
CA LEU A 633 -16.14 4.91 4.07
C LEU A 633 -14.93 3.94 4.08
N PHE A 634 -14.81 3.11 5.12
CA PHE A 634 -13.79 2.08 5.24
C PHE A 634 -14.26 0.70 4.73
N ALA A 635 -15.41 0.61 4.08
CA ALA A 635 -15.85 -0.62 3.43
C ALA A 635 -14.95 -0.97 2.22
N SER A 636 -14.94 -2.27 1.86
CA SER A 636 -14.13 -2.82 0.75
C SER A 636 -14.76 -2.53 -0.61
#